data_f21413bec6580cbc61b352c2322717b0
#
_entry.id   f21413bec6580cbc61b352c2322717b0
#
_cell.length_a   1.000
_cell.length_b   1.000
_cell.length_c   1.000
_cell.angle_alpha   90.00
_cell.angle_beta   90.00
_cell.angle_gamma   90.00
#
_symmetry.space_group_name_H-M   'P 1'
#
loop_
_entity.id
_entity.type
_entity.pdbx_description
1 polymer ?
#
loop_
_entity_poly.entity_id
_entity_poly.type
_entity_poly.pdbx_seq_one_letter_code
_entity_poly.pdbx_strand_id
1 'polypeptide(L)'
;MSYIRWFKDLTIKDIPSVGGKNASLGEMYAKLKSKGVPVPNGFALTAEAYWFFLRANKLDKRIKEAIKKLDTPKGEHVGKNIKDLSVVGHKVRQMILAAEFPQEIKNEIEEAYRKLSKSAGGSH
;
A
#
# COMPACT_ATOMS: atom_id res chain seq x y z
N MET A 1 10.71 -0.95 13.89
CA MET A 1 10.68 -0.95 12.42
C MET A 1 9.54 -0.06 11.95
N SER A 2 9.84 0.88 11.07
CA SER A 2 8.83 1.82 10.60
C SER A 2 8.00 1.25 9.45
N TYR A 3 6.71 1.49 9.48
CA TYR A 3 5.79 1.12 8.39
C TYR A 3 5.59 2.27 7.41
N ILE A 4 6.29 3.38 7.64
CA ILE A 4 6.19 4.61 6.84
C ILE A 4 7.57 4.94 6.25
N ARG A 5 7.59 5.33 4.97
CA ARG A 5 8.79 5.87 4.33
C ARG A 5 8.42 7.21 3.69
N TRP A 6 9.20 8.24 3.99
CA TRP A 6 8.99 9.56 3.40
C TRP A 6 9.60 9.67 2.02
N PHE A 7 8.98 10.41 1.11
CA PHE A 7 9.48 10.55 -0.25
C PHE A 7 10.92 11.07 -0.28
N LYS A 8 11.27 11.98 0.63
CA LYS A 8 12.64 12.52 0.70
C LYS A 8 13.70 11.45 0.93
N ASP A 9 13.30 10.32 1.50
CA ASP A 9 14.22 9.23 1.86
C ASP A 9 14.16 8.06 0.88
N LEU A 10 13.34 8.17 -0.17
CA LEU A 10 13.15 7.09 -1.14
C LEU A 10 14.01 7.28 -2.37
N THR A 11 14.51 6.16 -2.91
CA THR A 11 15.20 6.11 -4.19
C THR A 11 14.56 5.00 -5.03
N ILE A 12 15.01 4.91 -6.28
CA ILE A 12 14.51 3.85 -7.17
C ILE A 12 14.87 2.45 -6.66
N LYS A 13 15.83 2.38 -5.75
CA LYS A 13 16.23 1.10 -5.13
C LYS A 13 15.19 0.59 -4.13
N ASP A 14 14.25 1.44 -3.73
CA ASP A 14 13.23 1.10 -2.73
C ASP A 14 11.96 0.49 -3.32
N ILE A 15 11.96 0.16 -4.62
CA ILE A 15 10.80 -0.46 -5.26
C ILE A 15 10.26 -1.66 -4.48
N PRO A 16 11.11 -2.60 -4.02
CA PRO A 16 10.58 -3.76 -3.28
C PRO A 16 9.86 -3.39 -1.98
N SER A 17 10.20 -2.25 -1.39
CA SER A 17 9.61 -1.83 -0.13
C SER A 17 8.34 -1.00 -0.29
N VAL A 18 8.29 -0.13 -1.31
CA VAL A 18 7.19 0.84 -1.43
C VAL A 18 6.50 0.82 -2.80
N GLY A 19 6.97 0.01 -3.72
CA GLY A 19 6.44 -0.06 -5.08
C GLY A 19 7.03 0.97 -6.02
N GLY A 20 6.88 0.72 -7.32
CA GLY A 20 7.52 1.55 -8.36
C GLY A 20 7.04 2.98 -8.38
N LYS A 21 5.74 3.21 -8.22
CA LYS A 21 5.18 4.56 -8.24
C LYS A 21 5.75 5.42 -7.12
N ASN A 22 5.77 4.89 -5.89
CA ASN A 22 6.29 5.63 -4.75
C ASN A 22 7.80 5.86 -4.85
N ALA A 23 8.53 4.87 -5.33
CA ALA A 23 9.98 5.02 -5.54
C ALA A 23 10.27 6.11 -6.57
N SER A 24 9.48 6.15 -7.65
CA SER A 24 9.62 7.20 -8.67
C SER A 24 9.29 8.58 -8.13
N LEU A 25 8.27 8.68 -7.28
CA LEU A 25 7.93 9.94 -6.63
C LEU A 25 9.07 10.41 -5.71
N GLY A 26 9.73 9.48 -5.03
CA GLY A 26 10.90 9.81 -4.20
C GLY A 26 12.05 10.35 -5.03
N GLU A 27 12.37 9.71 -6.15
CA GLU A 27 13.42 10.19 -7.06
C GLU A 27 13.09 11.58 -7.60
N MET A 28 11.86 11.78 -8.01
CA MET A 28 11.40 13.06 -8.51
C MET A 28 11.54 14.17 -7.44
N TYR A 29 11.14 13.84 -6.22
CA TYR A 29 11.25 14.78 -5.10
C TYR A 29 12.69 15.24 -4.92
N ALA A 30 13.63 14.29 -4.85
CA ALA A 30 15.04 14.60 -4.64
C ALA A 30 15.61 15.45 -5.79
N LYS A 31 15.34 15.07 -7.03
CA LYS A 31 15.87 15.74 -8.19
C LYS A 31 15.34 17.17 -8.36
N LEU A 32 14.04 17.36 -8.20
CA LEU A 32 13.43 18.67 -8.38
C LEU A 32 13.79 19.59 -7.22
N LYS A 33 13.81 19.07 -6.01
CA LYS A 33 14.17 19.88 -4.84
C LYS A 33 15.61 20.38 -4.93
N SER A 34 16.53 19.56 -5.42
CA SER A 34 17.93 19.95 -5.59
C SER A 34 18.10 21.07 -6.63
N LYS A 35 17.13 21.21 -7.53
CA LYS A 35 17.13 22.28 -8.55
C LYS A 35 16.34 23.52 -8.13
N GLY A 36 15.93 23.56 -6.86
CA GLY A 36 15.18 24.69 -6.32
C GLY A 36 13.71 24.71 -6.67
N VAL A 37 13.18 23.64 -7.25
CA VAL A 37 11.76 23.54 -7.55
C VAL A 37 11.03 23.06 -6.29
N PRO A 38 10.03 23.81 -5.80
CA PRO A 38 9.25 23.37 -4.64
C PRO A 38 8.38 22.17 -5.02
N VAL A 39 8.58 21.06 -4.30
CA VAL A 39 7.81 19.84 -4.51
C VAL A 39 7.26 19.41 -3.16
N PRO A 40 5.96 19.13 -3.06
CA PRO A 40 5.40 18.68 -1.80
C PRO A 40 5.99 17.33 -1.38
N ASN A 41 6.29 17.21 -0.10
CA ASN A 41 6.72 15.95 0.47
C ASN A 41 5.49 15.05 0.64
N GLY A 42 5.71 13.80 0.94
CA GLY A 42 4.67 12.83 1.19
C GLY A 42 5.27 11.59 1.80
N PHE A 43 4.43 10.63 2.11
CA PHE A 43 4.91 9.37 2.67
C PHE A 43 4.15 8.21 2.05
N ALA A 44 4.77 7.03 2.13
CA ALA A 44 4.21 5.78 1.64
C ALA A 44 4.19 4.75 2.74
N LEU A 45 3.20 3.87 2.71
CA LEU A 45 3.20 2.68 3.54
C LEU A 45 4.10 1.64 2.89
N THR A 46 4.85 0.92 3.71
CA THR A 46 5.77 -0.11 3.21
C THR A 46 5.02 -1.41 2.91
N ALA A 47 5.67 -2.28 2.14
CA ALA A 47 5.15 -3.63 1.90
C ALA A 47 4.98 -4.39 3.22
N GLU A 48 5.87 -4.17 4.20
CA GLU A 48 5.72 -4.78 5.52
C GLU A 48 4.45 -4.34 6.21
N ALA A 49 4.08 -3.06 6.10
CA ALA A 49 2.82 -2.57 6.65
C ALA A 49 1.63 -3.29 6.02
N TYR A 50 1.69 -3.49 4.71
CA TYR A 50 0.64 -4.20 3.99
C TYR A 50 0.51 -5.65 4.48
N TRP A 51 1.63 -6.36 4.61
CA TRP A 51 1.62 -7.73 5.10
C TRP A 51 1.13 -7.82 6.54
N PHE A 52 1.53 -6.88 7.39
CA PHE A 52 1.04 -6.81 8.76
C PHE A 52 -0.47 -6.63 8.80
N PHE A 53 -0.99 -5.71 7.97
CA PHE A 53 -2.43 -5.48 7.85
C PHE A 53 -3.17 -6.76 7.44
N LEU A 54 -2.67 -7.45 6.42
CA LEU A 54 -3.29 -8.69 5.96
C LEU A 54 -3.29 -9.76 7.04
N ARG A 55 -2.15 -9.98 7.69
CA ARG A 55 -2.03 -11.03 8.70
C ARG A 55 -2.85 -10.72 9.95
N ALA A 56 -2.87 -9.48 10.39
CA ALA A 56 -3.62 -9.08 11.57
C ALA A 56 -5.13 -9.31 11.40
N ASN A 57 -5.61 -9.22 10.17
CA ASN A 57 -7.02 -9.43 9.84
C ASN A 57 -7.29 -10.83 9.27
N LYS A 58 -6.29 -11.69 9.26
CA LYS A 58 -6.34 -13.04 8.68
C LYS A 58 -6.75 -13.01 7.20
N LEU A 59 -6.52 -11.90 6.54
CA LEU A 59 -6.88 -11.73 5.13
C LEU A 59 -5.99 -12.53 4.21
N ASP A 60 -4.73 -12.75 4.58
CA ASP A 60 -3.81 -13.57 3.80
C ASP A 60 -4.41 -14.96 3.53
N LYS A 61 -4.98 -15.59 4.54
CA LYS A 61 -5.63 -16.90 4.41
C LYS A 61 -6.98 -16.79 3.70
N ARG A 62 -7.78 -15.80 4.06
CA ARG A 62 -9.13 -15.64 3.49
C ARG A 62 -9.07 -15.32 2.00
N ILE A 63 -8.14 -14.48 1.59
CA ILE A 63 -7.95 -14.13 0.17
C ILE A 63 -7.46 -15.36 -0.60
N LYS A 64 -6.50 -16.08 -0.02
CA LYS A 64 -5.99 -17.30 -0.64
C LYS A 64 -7.09 -18.34 -0.87
N GLU A 65 -7.96 -18.52 0.11
CA GLU A 65 -9.10 -19.43 -0.02
C GLU A 65 -10.09 -18.98 -1.07
N ALA A 66 -10.36 -17.67 -1.14
CA ALA A 66 -11.27 -17.11 -2.14
C ALA A 66 -10.72 -17.32 -3.55
N ILE A 67 -9.43 -17.11 -3.74
CA ILE A 67 -8.77 -17.32 -5.04
C ILE A 67 -8.72 -18.79 -5.39
N LYS A 68 -8.49 -19.64 -4.41
CA LYS A 68 -8.40 -21.09 -4.62
C LYS A 68 -9.69 -21.67 -5.19
N LYS A 69 -10.82 -21.08 -4.87
CA LYS A 69 -12.12 -21.52 -5.41
C LYS A 69 -12.24 -21.29 -6.92
N LEU A 70 -11.37 -20.47 -7.49
CA LEU A 70 -11.33 -20.20 -8.93
C LEU A 70 -10.59 -21.28 -9.70
N ASP A 71 -9.75 -22.08 -9.01
CA ASP A 71 -9.02 -23.16 -9.62
C ASP A 71 -9.87 -24.43 -9.61
N THR A 72 -10.01 -25.07 -10.78
CA THR A 72 -10.70 -26.34 -10.86
C THR A 72 -9.70 -27.50 -10.69
N PRO A 73 -10.16 -28.68 -10.26
CA PRO A 73 -9.29 -29.84 -10.13
C PRO A 73 -8.61 -30.27 -11.43
N LYS A 74 -9.11 -29.81 -12.57
CA LYS A 74 -8.55 -30.13 -13.89
C LYS A 74 -7.57 -29.08 -14.39
N GLY A 75 -7.17 -28.16 -13.57
CA GLY A 75 -6.27 -27.08 -13.97
C GLY A 75 -6.88 -26.03 -14.88
N GLU A 76 -8.18 -25.99 -14.95
CA GLU A 76 -8.87 -24.96 -15.71
C GLU A 76 -8.69 -23.63 -15.00
N HIS A 77 -8.29 -22.63 -15.78
CA HIS A 77 -7.99 -21.33 -15.21
C HIS A 77 -9.21 -20.42 -15.16
N VAL A 78 -9.18 -19.55 -14.20
CA VAL A 78 -10.15 -18.49 -13.94
C VAL A 78 -10.49 -17.68 -15.20
N GLY A 79 -9.56 -17.55 -16.13
CA GLY A 79 -9.75 -16.79 -17.35
C GLY A 79 -10.88 -17.29 -18.25
N LYS A 80 -11.41 -18.48 -17.98
CA LYS A 80 -12.56 -19.00 -18.72
C LYS A 80 -13.87 -18.42 -18.22
N ASN A 81 -13.87 -17.85 -17.00
CA ASN A 81 -15.09 -17.29 -16.42
C ASN A 81 -14.80 -15.93 -15.79
N ILE A 82 -14.93 -14.89 -16.61
CA ILE A 82 -14.73 -13.52 -16.19
C ILE A 82 -15.70 -13.14 -15.07
N LYS A 83 -16.90 -13.71 -15.10
CA LYS A 83 -17.92 -13.46 -14.11
C LYS A 83 -17.48 -13.93 -12.72
N ASP A 84 -16.91 -15.14 -12.63
CA ASP A 84 -16.40 -15.66 -11.36
C ASP A 84 -15.23 -14.84 -10.85
N LEU A 85 -14.34 -14.43 -11.73
CA LEU A 85 -13.22 -13.57 -11.38
C LEU A 85 -13.72 -12.23 -10.82
N SER A 86 -14.74 -11.65 -11.45
CA SER A 86 -15.34 -10.40 -10.99
C SER A 86 -15.98 -10.54 -9.61
N VAL A 87 -16.67 -11.65 -9.37
CA VAL A 87 -17.31 -11.93 -8.07
C VAL A 87 -16.26 -12.08 -6.98
N VAL A 88 -15.21 -12.84 -7.25
CA VAL A 88 -14.13 -13.04 -6.26
C VAL A 88 -13.38 -11.74 -6.01
N GLY A 89 -13.10 -10.97 -7.05
CA GLY A 89 -12.46 -9.67 -6.91
C GLY A 89 -13.26 -8.72 -6.03
N HIS A 90 -14.58 -8.69 -6.24
CA HIS A 90 -15.47 -7.88 -5.41
C HIS A 90 -15.43 -8.34 -3.95
N LYS A 91 -15.49 -9.65 -3.72
CA LYS A 91 -15.45 -10.21 -2.38
C LYS A 91 -14.14 -9.86 -1.66
N VAL A 92 -13.01 -9.98 -2.35
CA VAL A 92 -11.70 -9.61 -1.78
C VAL A 92 -11.67 -8.14 -1.42
N ARG A 93 -12.16 -7.27 -2.29
CA ARG A 93 -12.23 -5.83 -1.99
C ARG A 93 -13.08 -5.54 -0.76
N GLN A 94 -14.21 -6.23 -0.61
CA GLN A 94 -15.08 -6.07 0.55
C GLN A 94 -14.36 -6.51 1.83
N MET A 95 -13.61 -7.60 1.79
CA MET A 95 -12.81 -8.04 2.94
C MET A 95 -11.80 -6.98 3.36
N ILE A 96 -11.12 -6.38 2.40
CA ILE A 96 -10.11 -5.35 2.68
C ILE A 96 -10.76 -4.09 3.26
N LEU A 97 -11.88 -3.68 2.69
CA LEU A 97 -12.60 -2.47 3.16
C LEU A 97 -13.18 -2.65 4.55
N ALA A 98 -13.57 -3.87 4.91
CA ALA A 98 -14.13 -4.16 6.22
C ALA A 98 -13.07 -4.38 7.30
N ALA A 99 -11.81 -4.55 6.89
CA ALA A 99 -10.71 -4.81 7.82
C ALA A 99 -10.24 -3.55 8.50
N GLU A 100 -9.60 -3.71 9.65
CA GLU A 100 -9.06 -2.58 10.41
C GLU A 100 -7.54 -2.59 10.39
N PHE A 101 -6.95 -1.41 10.29
CA PHE A 101 -5.51 -1.27 10.46
C PHE A 101 -5.10 -1.61 11.88
N PRO A 102 -4.01 -2.38 12.07
CA PRO A 102 -3.42 -2.53 13.39
C PRO A 102 -3.11 -1.17 14.01
N GLN A 103 -3.22 -1.07 15.32
CA GLN A 103 -3.03 0.20 16.02
C GLN A 103 -1.67 0.81 15.75
N GLU A 104 -0.63 -0.02 15.61
CA GLU A 104 0.72 0.45 15.34
C GLU A 104 0.80 1.19 13.99
N ILE A 105 0.11 0.68 12.97
CA ILE A 105 0.06 1.33 11.66
C ILE A 105 -0.76 2.62 11.74
N LYS A 106 -1.91 2.59 12.43
CA LYS A 106 -2.73 3.79 12.62
C LYS A 106 -1.94 4.91 13.27
N ASN A 107 -1.19 4.58 14.31
CA ASN A 107 -0.40 5.57 15.04
C ASN A 107 0.66 6.21 14.16
N GLU A 108 1.37 5.41 13.35
CA GLU A 108 2.37 5.94 12.45
C GLU A 108 1.77 6.81 11.35
N ILE A 109 0.62 6.41 10.79
CA ILE A 109 -0.07 7.20 9.77
C ILE A 109 -0.50 8.55 10.35
N GLU A 110 -1.11 8.55 11.52
CA GLU A 110 -1.57 9.77 12.16
C GLU A 110 -0.41 10.72 12.47
N GLU A 111 0.69 10.18 12.97
CA GLU A 111 1.87 10.98 13.26
C GLU A 111 2.49 11.54 11.98
N ALA A 112 2.60 10.72 10.94
CA ALA A 112 3.12 11.15 9.65
C ALA A 112 2.25 12.24 9.03
N TYR A 113 0.93 12.09 9.13
CA TYR A 113 -0.01 13.08 8.62
C TYR A 113 0.14 14.41 9.34
N ARG A 114 0.30 14.39 10.66
CA ARG A 114 0.53 15.61 11.43
C ARG A 114 1.82 16.31 11.03
N LYS A 115 2.89 15.55 10.84
CA LYS A 115 4.17 16.10 10.39
C LYS A 115 4.06 16.69 8.98
N LEU A 116 3.34 16.01 8.10
CA LEU A 116 3.13 16.47 6.74
C LEU A 116 2.33 17.78 6.74
N SER A 117 1.30 17.88 7.55
CA SER A 117 0.49 19.10 7.66
C SER A 117 1.33 20.27 8.14
N LYS A 118 2.21 20.06 9.10
CA LYS A 118 3.10 21.10 9.60
C LYS A 118 4.11 21.55 8.54
N SER A 119 4.69 20.60 7.81
CA SER A 119 5.70 20.92 6.79
C SER A 119 5.10 21.61 5.58
N ALA A 120 3.80 21.50 5.35
CA ALA A 120 3.10 22.16 4.26
C ALA A 120 2.71 23.62 4.59
N GLY A 121 3.32 24.19 5.61
CA GLY A 121 3.02 25.54 6.02
C GLY A 121 1.85 25.63 6.97
N GLY A 122 1.57 24.56 7.56
CA GLY A 122 0.51 24.12 8.32
C GLY A 122 -0.16 24.93 9.37
N SER A 123 -0.83 25.91 9.03
CA SER A 123 -1.83 26.50 9.91
C SER A 123 -3.22 25.93 9.59
N HIS A 124 -3.28 24.64 9.50
CA HIS A 124 -4.57 24.00 9.22
C HIS A 124 -5.21 23.51 10.48
#